data_8e660e7fd924333394fff36d8e504266
#
_entry.id   8e660e7fd924333394fff36d8e504266
#
_cell.length_a   1.000
_cell.length_b   1.000
_cell.length_c   1.000
_cell.angle_alpha   90.00
_cell.angle_beta   90.00
_cell.angle_gamma   90.00
#
_symmetry.space_group_name_H-M   'P 1'
#
loop_
_entity.id
_entity.type
_entity.pdbx_description
1 polymer ?
#
loop_
_entity_poly.entity_id
_entity_poly.type
_entity_poly.pdbx_seq_one_letter_code
_entity_poly.pdbx_strand_id
1 'polypeptide(L)'
;MKIGVLLSGSGVYDGSEIQEAVFTLLAIEENGAEAVCFAPDKEQAHVINHITGEEIEGQTRNVLEESARIARGNIKSINKTSIDDFDALVIPGGFGAAKNLNEWAFKGPDGDIDNAVKMIITDMVRAKKPVAALCMGPTVVAKALQGSGIGTKLTVGTDKEDSPYEIKEISDGMESLGAMSVMKSVREISVDEENKIVTAPCYMMEANIQEVRKNVKDAIDKLVSLV
;
A
#
# COMPACT_ATOMS: atom_id res chain seq x y z
N MET A 1 -8.67 -10.22 -16.55
CA MET A 1 -8.10 -9.04 -15.88
C MET A 1 -6.98 -9.50 -14.96
N LYS A 2 -5.85 -8.80 -15.00
CA LYS A 2 -4.72 -9.04 -14.10
C LYS A 2 -4.52 -7.82 -13.20
N ILE A 3 -4.27 -8.05 -11.92
CA ILE A 3 -4.07 -6.99 -10.93
C ILE A 3 -2.70 -7.19 -10.28
N GLY A 4 -1.82 -6.21 -10.46
CA GLY A 4 -0.52 -6.18 -9.79
C GLY A 4 -0.70 -5.98 -8.29
N VAL A 5 0.02 -6.73 -7.47
CA VAL A 5 0.04 -6.58 -6.01
C VAL A 5 1.47 -6.31 -5.57
N LEU A 6 1.74 -5.06 -5.20
CA LEU A 6 3.05 -4.63 -4.72
C LEU A 6 3.17 -4.93 -3.24
N LEU A 7 3.93 -5.97 -2.90
CA LEU A 7 4.21 -6.37 -1.52
C LEU A 7 5.52 -5.73 -1.02
N SER A 8 5.67 -5.67 0.31
CA SER A 8 6.77 -4.98 0.98
C SER A 8 7.43 -5.81 2.09
N GLY A 9 7.35 -7.15 2.03
CA GLY A 9 7.73 -8.08 3.09
C GLY A 9 6.50 -8.80 3.65
N SER A 10 6.61 -9.41 4.85
CA SER A 10 5.53 -10.18 5.49
C SER A 10 5.54 -9.94 7.00
N GLY A 11 4.64 -9.09 7.49
CA GLY A 11 4.48 -8.74 8.89
C GLY A 11 4.13 -7.26 9.07
N VAL A 12 3.21 -6.93 9.98
CA VAL A 12 2.71 -5.55 10.13
C VAL A 12 3.82 -4.55 10.45
N TYR A 13 4.83 -4.92 11.26
CA TYR A 13 5.85 -3.97 11.74
C TYR A 13 7.05 -3.79 10.80
N ASP A 14 7.31 -4.76 9.90
CA ASP A 14 8.50 -4.76 9.03
C ASP A 14 8.24 -5.16 7.58
N GLY A 15 6.98 -5.48 7.23
CA GLY A 15 6.56 -5.92 5.91
C GLY A 15 5.14 -5.48 5.56
N SER A 16 4.53 -6.17 4.63
CA SER A 16 3.09 -6.03 4.34
C SER A 16 2.28 -6.54 5.52
N GLU A 17 1.21 -5.83 5.89
CA GLU A 17 0.23 -6.35 6.84
C GLU A 17 -0.41 -7.61 6.24
N ILE A 18 -0.30 -8.74 6.98
CA ILE A 18 -0.60 -10.06 6.43
C ILE A 18 -2.08 -10.21 6.07
N GLN A 19 -2.98 -9.73 6.94
CA GLN A 19 -4.42 -9.86 6.74
C GLN A 19 -4.88 -8.97 5.59
N GLU A 20 -4.42 -7.73 5.51
CA GLU A 20 -4.73 -6.84 4.40
C GLU A 20 -4.24 -7.41 3.06
N ALA A 21 -3.03 -7.95 3.02
CA ALA A 21 -2.49 -8.58 1.83
C ALA A 21 -3.29 -9.82 1.41
N VAL A 22 -3.64 -10.70 2.37
CA VAL A 22 -4.45 -11.91 2.11
C VAL A 22 -5.88 -11.53 1.67
N PHE A 23 -6.51 -10.54 2.32
CA PHE A 23 -7.83 -10.04 1.91
C PHE A 23 -7.80 -9.39 0.53
N THR A 24 -6.70 -8.72 0.18
CA THR A 24 -6.47 -8.20 -1.18
C THR A 24 -6.48 -9.33 -2.21
N LEU A 25 -5.68 -10.38 -1.97
CA LEU A 25 -5.63 -11.55 -2.88
C LEU A 25 -7.00 -12.23 -2.99
N LEU A 26 -7.71 -12.39 -1.87
CA LEU A 26 -9.05 -12.97 -1.85
C LEU A 26 -10.05 -12.12 -2.65
N ALA A 27 -10.07 -10.80 -2.42
CA ALA A 27 -10.99 -9.90 -3.11
C ALA A 27 -10.71 -9.83 -4.63
N ILE A 28 -9.44 -9.93 -5.05
CA ILE A 28 -9.06 -10.03 -6.46
C ILE A 28 -9.66 -11.30 -7.08
N GLU A 29 -9.53 -12.45 -6.42
CA GLU A 29 -10.09 -13.72 -6.89
C GLU A 29 -11.64 -13.71 -6.88
N GLU A 30 -12.27 -13.14 -5.84
CA GLU A 30 -13.72 -12.94 -5.77
C GLU A 30 -14.27 -12.11 -6.95
N ASN A 31 -13.46 -11.20 -7.50
CA ASN A 31 -13.78 -10.43 -8.71
C ASN A 31 -13.43 -11.14 -10.04
N GLY A 32 -13.01 -12.41 -9.99
CA GLY A 32 -12.63 -13.19 -11.17
C GLY A 32 -11.35 -12.69 -11.86
N ALA A 33 -10.50 -11.95 -11.15
CA ALA A 33 -9.24 -11.43 -11.63
C ALA A 33 -8.06 -12.29 -11.13
N GLU A 34 -6.90 -12.17 -11.79
CA GLU A 34 -5.66 -12.84 -11.45
C GLU A 34 -4.72 -11.87 -10.72
N ALA A 35 -4.21 -12.26 -9.55
CA ALA A 35 -3.21 -11.48 -8.84
C ALA A 35 -1.80 -11.73 -9.40
N VAL A 36 -1.07 -10.66 -9.72
CA VAL A 36 0.33 -10.69 -10.14
C VAL A 36 1.17 -10.06 -9.04
N CYS A 37 1.70 -10.87 -8.12
CA CYS A 37 2.50 -10.38 -7.00
C CYS A 37 3.91 -10.01 -7.43
N PHE A 38 4.42 -8.91 -6.88
CA PHE A 38 5.80 -8.49 -7.04
C PHE A 38 6.27 -7.64 -5.85
N ALA A 39 7.59 -7.55 -5.66
CA ALA A 39 8.20 -6.81 -4.56
C ALA A 39 9.62 -6.34 -4.93
N PRO A 40 10.18 -5.33 -4.26
CA PRO A 40 11.61 -5.01 -4.36
C PRO A 40 12.47 -6.18 -3.91
N ASP A 41 13.54 -6.45 -4.68
CA ASP A 41 14.56 -7.43 -4.33
C ASP A 41 15.71 -6.72 -3.62
N LYS A 42 15.52 -6.50 -2.32
CA LYS A 42 16.47 -5.80 -1.45
C LYS A 42 16.29 -6.20 0.00
N GLU A 43 17.25 -5.83 0.83
CA GLU A 43 17.18 -6.03 2.28
C GLU A 43 16.05 -5.18 2.90
N GLN A 44 15.32 -5.73 3.88
CA GLN A 44 14.36 -5.00 4.69
C GLN A 44 15.08 -3.96 5.55
N ALA A 45 14.42 -2.83 5.79
CA ALA A 45 14.96 -1.79 6.67
C ALA A 45 15.10 -2.26 8.11
N HIS A 46 14.19 -3.11 8.59
CA HIS A 46 14.19 -3.68 9.94
C HIS A 46 13.74 -5.14 9.89
N VAL A 47 14.14 -5.92 10.89
CA VAL A 47 13.55 -7.22 11.25
C VAL A 47 12.97 -7.08 12.65
N ILE A 48 11.66 -7.17 12.79
CA ILE A 48 10.94 -6.92 14.04
C ILE A 48 10.42 -8.21 14.65
N ASN A 49 10.61 -8.39 15.93
CA ASN A 49 9.93 -9.43 16.71
C ASN A 49 8.48 -8.98 16.94
N HIS A 50 7.51 -9.59 16.28
CA HIS A 50 6.10 -9.22 16.36
C HIS A 50 5.43 -9.50 17.71
N ILE A 51 6.09 -10.20 18.64
CA ILE A 51 5.61 -10.37 20.03
C ILE A 51 6.00 -9.18 20.88
N THR A 52 7.24 -8.68 20.75
CA THR A 52 7.76 -7.60 21.58
C THR A 52 7.64 -6.22 20.92
N GLY A 53 7.50 -6.17 19.58
CA GLY A 53 7.56 -4.94 18.80
C GLY A 53 8.97 -4.38 18.61
N GLU A 54 9.99 -5.08 19.11
CA GLU A 54 11.38 -4.62 19.09
C GLU A 54 12.16 -5.17 17.89
N GLU A 55 13.14 -4.40 17.45
CA GLU A 55 14.06 -4.82 16.40
C GLU A 55 14.95 -5.98 16.88
N ILE A 56 15.17 -6.96 16.00
CA ILE A 56 16.09 -8.06 16.24
C ILE A 56 17.44 -7.66 15.64
N GLU A 57 18.30 -7.10 16.47
CA GLU A 57 19.63 -6.62 16.05
C GLU A 57 20.43 -7.71 15.33
N GLY A 58 21.09 -7.32 14.24
CA GLY A 58 21.98 -8.18 13.47
C GLY A 58 21.28 -9.21 12.61
N GLN A 59 19.94 -9.26 12.56
CA GLN A 59 19.21 -10.05 11.58
C GLN A 59 18.89 -9.21 10.34
N THR A 60 18.98 -9.86 9.18
CA THR A 60 18.57 -9.29 7.90
C THR A 60 17.59 -10.23 7.22
N ARG A 61 16.67 -9.65 6.44
CA ARG A 61 15.72 -10.38 5.59
C ARG A 61 15.58 -9.65 4.26
N ASN A 62 15.26 -10.39 3.22
CA ASN A 62 15.01 -9.83 1.90
C ASN A 62 13.52 -9.58 1.70
N VAL A 63 13.15 -8.39 1.22
CA VAL A 63 11.74 -7.99 1.01
C VAL A 63 11.02 -8.93 0.06
N LEU A 64 11.64 -9.33 -1.06
CA LEU A 64 11.05 -10.23 -2.04
C LEU A 64 10.84 -11.63 -1.47
N GLU A 65 11.84 -12.17 -0.76
CA GLU A 65 11.76 -13.50 -0.13
C GLU A 65 10.67 -13.56 0.94
N GLU A 66 10.57 -12.53 1.78
CA GLU A 66 9.50 -12.46 2.79
C GLU A 66 8.13 -12.27 2.14
N SER A 67 8.02 -11.42 1.11
CA SER A 67 6.77 -11.26 0.33
C SER A 67 6.31 -12.57 -0.32
N ALA A 68 7.25 -13.42 -0.73
CA ALA A 68 6.94 -14.72 -1.31
C ALA A 68 6.15 -15.65 -0.36
N ARG A 69 6.23 -15.44 0.95
CA ARG A 69 5.43 -16.19 1.95
C ARG A 69 3.94 -15.92 1.76
N ILE A 70 3.55 -14.65 1.55
CA ILE A 70 2.16 -14.25 1.27
C ILE A 70 1.72 -14.77 -0.11
N ALA A 71 2.57 -14.60 -1.12
CA ALA A 71 2.31 -14.99 -2.51
C ALA A 71 2.50 -16.51 -2.77
N ARG A 72 2.80 -17.31 -1.75
CA ARG A 72 3.05 -18.77 -1.84
C ARG A 72 4.10 -19.12 -2.90
N GLY A 73 5.15 -18.30 -3.00
CA GLY A 73 6.24 -18.46 -3.96
C GLY A 73 5.94 -17.93 -5.37
N ASN A 74 4.71 -17.56 -5.69
CA ASN A 74 4.33 -17.01 -7.00
C ASN A 74 4.52 -15.49 -7.00
N ILE A 75 5.75 -15.03 -7.09
CA ILE A 75 6.13 -13.62 -7.03
C ILE A 75 7.36 -13.35 -7.91
N LYS A 76 7.48 -12.13 -8.40
CA LYS A 76 8.66 -11.68 -9.15
C LYS A 76 9.21 -10.38 -8.59
N SER A 77 10.49 -10.11 -8.87
CA SER A 77 11.11 -8.83 -8.52
C SER A 77 10.46 -7.68 -9.29
N ILE A 78 10.28 -6.52 -8.64
CA ILE A 78 9.78 -5.30 -9.28
C ILE A 78 10.60 -4.91 -10.50
N ASN A 79 11.92 -5.17 -10.52
CA ASN A 79 12.81 -4.90 -11.65
C ASN A 79 12.53 -5.77 -12.89
N LYS A 80 11.72 -6.82 -12.75
CA LYS A 80 11.27 -7.72 -13.83
C LYS A 80 9.77 -7.54 -14.13
N THR A 81 9.19 -6.42 -13.71
CA THR A 81 7.76 -6.13 -13.79
C THR A 81 7.55 -4.89 -14.64
N SER A 82 6.57 -4.92 -15.53
CA SER A 82 6.12 -3.79 -16.34
C SER A 82 4.67 -3.46 -16.02
N ILE A 83 4.26 -2.20 -16.20
CA ILE A 83 2.84 -1.81 -16.11
C ILE A 83 1.97 -2.51 -17.17
N ASP A 84 2.57 -3.09 -18.21
CA ASP A 84 1.86 -3.88 -19.22
C ASP A 84 1.49 -5.30 -18.75
N ASP A 85 2.06 -5.74 -17.62
CA ASP A 85 1.78 -7.06 -17.04
C ASP A 85 0.41 -7.13 -16.37
N PHE A 86 -0.22 -5.99 -16.05
CA PHE A 86 -1.49 -5.92 -15.33
C PHE A 86 -2.35 -4.69 -15.70
N ASP A 87 -3.62 -4.80 -15.43
CA ASP A 87 -4.65 -3.80 -15.77
C ASP A 87 -4.84 -2.77 -14.64
N ALA A 88 -4.56 -3.16 -13.40
CA ALA A 88 -4.64 -2.33 -12.20
C ALA A 88 -3.55 -2.70 -11.19
N LEU A 89 -3.29 -1.84 -10.21
CA LEU A 89 -2.29 -2.03 -9.16
C LEU A 89 -2.91 -1.92 -7.77
N VAL A 90 -2.48 -2.77 -6.83
CA VAL A 90 -2.82 -2.65 -5.40
C VAL A 90 -1.54 -2.62 -4.57
N ILE A 91 -1.53 -1.76 -3.55
CA ILE A 91 -0.48 -1.63 -2.55
C ILE A 91 -1.12 -1.91 -1.18
N PRO A 92 -1.02 -3.13 -0.64
CA PRO A 92 -1.43 -3.42 0.74
C PRO A 92 -0.60 -2.60 1.74
N GLY A 93 -1.15 -2.41 2.94
CA GLY A 93 -0.46 -1.67 3.98
C GLY A 93 0.57 -2.47 4.76
N GLY A 94 0.74 -2.08 6.01
CA GLY A 94 1.82 -2.51 6.90
C GLY A 94 2.99 -1.53 6.88
N PHE A 95 3.82 -1.57 7.93
CA PHE A 95 4.98 -0.67 8.02
C PHE A 95 6.04 -0.94 6.96
N GLY A 96 6.04 -2.10 6.31
CA GLY A 96 6.90 -2.34 5.15
C GLY A 96 6.64 -1.37 4.01
N ALA A 97 5.41 -0.91 3.81
CA ALA A 97 5.11 0.15 2.84
C ALA A 97 5.85 1.45 3.18
N ALA A 98 5.91 1.81 4.47
CA ALA A 98 6.55 3.02 4.97
C ALA A 98 8.05 2.87 5.30
N LYS A 99 8.61 1.64 5.26
CA LYS A 99 10.02 1.34 5.56
C LYS A 99 10.79 0.79 4.37
N ASN A 100 10.12 -0.06 3.55
CA ASN A 100 10.78 -0.78 2.47
C ASN A 100 10.46 -0.22 1.08
N LEU A 101 9.27 0.38 0.88
CA LEU A 101 8.90 1.01 -0.39
C LEU A 101 9.28 2.49 -0.39
N ASN A 102 9.20 3.14 0.75
CA ASN A 102 9.69 4.50 1.00
C ASN A 102 10.28 4.60 2.41
N GLU A 103 10.73 5.79 2.81
CA GLU A 103 11.31 6.07 4.13
C GLU A 103 10.35 6.84 5.06
N TRP A 104 9.06 6.80 4.80
CA TRP A 104 8.06 7.56 5.57
C TRP A 104 8.12 7.29 7.08
N ALA A 105 8.32 6.04 7.49
CA ALA A 105 8.38 5.67 8.89
C ALA A 105 9.57 6.28 9.65
N PHE A 106 10.59 6.77 8.95
CA PHE A 106 11.80 7.35 9.52
C PHE A 106 11.87 8.86 9.40
N LYS A 107 11.35 9.41 8.30
CA LYS A 107 11.56 10.80 7.91
C LYS A 107 10.24 11.50 7.51
N GLY A 108 9.10 10.82 7.64
CA GLY A 108 7.82 11.38 7.19
C GLY A 108 7.84 11.78 5.71
N PRO A 109 7.27 12.94 5.37
CA PRO A 109 7.23 13.42 3.99
C PRO A 109 8.61 13.76 3.40
N ASP A 110 9.65 13.95 4.23
CA ASP A 110 11.01 14.25 3.77
C ASP A 110 11.82 13.01 3.36
N GLY A 111 11.30 11.80 3.66
CA GLY A 111 11.96 10.55 3.28
C GLY A 111 11.99 10.31 1.78
N ASP A 112 12.90 9.46 1.33
CA ASP A 112 13.00 9.03 -0.05
C ASP A 112 12.02 7.89 -0.37
N ILE A 113 11.85 7.59 -1.66
CA ILE A 113 11.09 6.46 -2.18
C ILE A 113 11.97 5.61 -3.09
N ASP A 114 11.80 4.29 -3.04
CA ASP A 114 12.45 3.37 -3.98
C ASP A 114 12.12 3.77 -5.43
N ASN A 115 13.16 3.90 -6.26
CA ASN A 115 13.00 4.41 -7.62
C ASN A 115 12.10 3.52 -8.51
N ALA A 116 12.20 2.18 -8.37
CA ALA A 116 11.36 1.27 -9.14
C ALA A 116 9.89 1.36 -8.69
N VAL A 117 9.66 1.52 -7.39
CA VAL A 117 8.32 1.76 -6.82
C VAL A 117 7.75 3.09 -7.33
N LYS A 118 8.55 4.16 -7.29
CA LYS A 118 8.14 5.47 -7.83
C LYS A 118 7.75 5.39 -9.29
N MET A 119 8.59 4.75 -10.11
CA MET A 119 8.35 4.64 -11.55
C MET A 119 7.06 3.89 -11.83
N ILE A 120 6.87 2.69 -11.25
CA ILE A 120 5.70 1.87 -11.56
C ILE A 120 4.39 2.56 -11.16
N ILE A 121 4.33 3.23 -10.01
CA ILE A 121 3.14 3.97 -9.57
C ILE A 121 2.88 5.18 -10.49
N THR A 122 3.91 5.96 -10.77
CA THR A 122 3.77 7.15 -11.63
C THR A 122 3.32 6.77 -13.04
N ASP A 123 3.87 5.69 -13.59
CA ASP A 123 3.51 5.22 -14.93
C ASP A 123 2.08 4.64 -14.98
N MET A 124 1.63 3.92 -13.93
CA MET A 124 0.24 3.48 -13.80
C MET A 124 -0.72 4.66 -13.84
N VAL A 125 -0.47 5.69 -13.01
CA VAL A 125 -1.34 6.86 -12.93
C VAL A 125 -1.36 7.65 -14.24
N ARG A 126 -0.20 7.85 -14.86
CA ARG A 126 -0.10 8.51 -16.20
C ARG A 126 -0.80 7.74 -17.30
N ALA A 127 -0.74 6.42 -17.26
CA ALA A 127 -1.45 5.54 -18.19
C ALA A 127 -2.96 5.43 -17.90
N LYS A 128 -3.46 6.13 -16.86
CA LYS A 128 -4.84 6.03 -16.38
C LYS A 128 -5.27 4.60 -16.03
N LYS A 129 -4.31 3.76 -15.63
CA LYS A 129 -4.57 2.45 -15.04
C LYS A 129 -4.88 2.61 -13.55
N PRO A 130 -5.92 1.95 -13.03
CA PRO A 130 -6.35 2.14 -11.64
C PRO A 130 -5.30 1.69 -10.62
N VAL A 131 -5.20 2.44 -9.52
CA VAL A 131 -4.31 2.14 -8.40
C VAL A 131 -5.12 2.13 -7.10
N ALA A 132 -5.02 1.06 -6.31
CA ALA A 132 -5.52 1.04 -4.94
C ALA A 132 -4.35 1.08 -3.95
N ALA A 133 -4.52 1.82 -2.85
CA ALA A 133 -3.55 1.86 -1.77
C ALA A 133 -4.26 1.79 -0.42
N LEU A 134 -3.84 0.84 0.43
CA LEU A 134 -4.50 0.49 1.67
C LEU A 134 -3.63 0.88 2.86
N CYS A 135 -4.24 1.26 3.98
CA CYS A 135 -3.58 1.52 5.25
C CYS A 135 -2.46 2.58 5.11
N MET A 136 -1.18 2.17 5.18
CA MET A 136 0.00 3.02 4.93
C MET A 136 0.34 3.17 3.43
N GLY A 137 -0.27 2.41 2.54
CA GLY A 137 -0.05 2.50 1.09
C GLY A 137 -0.25 3.89 0.48
N PRO A 138 -1.21 4.72 0.93
CA PRO A 138 -1.40 6.08 0.42
C PRO A 138 -0.16 6.98 0.57
N THR A 139 0.68 6.77 1.59
CA THR A 139 1.95 7.52 1.73
C THR A 139 2.93 7.20 0.60
N VAL A 140 2.91 5.95 0.10
CA VAL A 140 3.74 5.52 -1.03
C VAL A 140 3.26 6.20 -2.32
N VAL A 141 1.94 6.30 -2.52
CA VAL A 141 1.35 7.01 -3.67
C VAL A 141 1.67 8.49 -3.62
N ALA A 142 1.51 9.16 -2.45
CA ALA A 142 1.84 10.57 -2.28
C ALA A 142 3.32 10.85 -2.60
N LYS A 143 4.23 10.01 -2.09
CA LYS A 143 5.67 10.10 -2.40
C LYS A 143 5.98 9.86 -3.87
N ALA A 144 5.36 8.87 -4.51
CA ALA A 144 5.57 8.58 -5.92
C ALA A 144 5.16 9.75 -6.82
N LEU A 145 4.07 10.44 -6.48
CA LEU A 145 3.53 11.54 -7.27
C LEU A 145 4.10 12.91 -6.90
N GLN A 146 4.93 13.02 -5.86
CA GLN A 146 5.60 14.25 -5.48
C GLN A 146 6.36 14.87 -6.67
N GLY A 147 6.06 16.13 -6.98
CA GLY A 147 6.68 16.87 -8.07
C GLY A 147 6.25 16.46 -9.48
N SER A 148 5.29 15.52 -9.62
CA SER A 148 4.76 15.08 -10.93
C SER A 148 3.78 16.05 -11.58
N GLY A 149 3.25 17.02 -10.81
CA GLY A 149 2.15 17.90 -11.22
C GLY A 149 0.77 17.23 -11.14
N ILE A 150 0.67 15.99 -10.65
CA ILE A 150 -0.59 15.27 -10.49
C ILE A 150 -1.06 15.46 -9.04
N GLY A 151 -2.11 16.24 -8.85
CA GLY A 151 -2.84 16.29 -7.58
C GLY A 151 -3.71 15.04 -7.42
N THR A 152 -3.74 14.45 -6.23
CA THR A 152 -4.54 13.24 -5.97
C THR A 152 -5.27 13.33 -4.65
N LYS A 153 -6.40 12.61 -4.56
CA LYS A 153 -7.23 12.52 -3.36
C LYS A 153 -6.96 11.22 -2.62
N LEU A 154 -6.46 11.28 -1.38
CA LEU A 154 -6.04 10.11 -0.60
C LEU A 154 -6.66 10.11 0.79
N THR A 155 -6.81 8.92 1.40
CA THR A 155 -7.13 8.76 2.82
C THR A 155 -6.19 7.78 3.48
N VAL A 156 -5.83 8.04 4.74
CA VAL A 156 -5.21 7.07 5.66
C VAL A 156 -6.09 6.84 6.89
N GLY A 157 -7.27 7.48 6.95
CA GLY A 157 -8.16 7.35 8.11
C GLY A 157 -8.91 8.63 8.43
N THR A 158 -9.37 8.72 9.67
CA THR A 158 -10.02 9.91 10.22
C THR A 158 -9.53 10.17 11.65
N ASP A 159 -9.43 11.44 12.03
CA ASP A 159 -9.15 11.88 13.39
C ASP A 159 -10.41 11.97 14.29
N LYS A 160 -11.57 11.52 13.78
CA LYS A 160 -12.86 11.53 14.47
C LYS A 160 -13.24 10.20 15.12
N GLU A 161 -12.49 9.15 14.83
CA GLU A 161 -12.64 7.81 15.38
C GLU A 161 -11.31 7.32 15.93
N ASP A 162 -11.33 6.31 16.80
CA ASP A 162 -10.13 5.78 17.44
C ASP A 162 -9.16 5.19 16.41
N SER A 163 -7.90 5.53 16.59
CA SER A 163 -6.79 5.07 15.77
C SER A 163 -5.55 4.84 16.64
N PRO A 164 -4.76 3.80 16.39
CA PRO A 164 -3.46 3.64 17.05
C PRO A 164 -2.38 4.57 16.48
N TYR A 165 -2.70 5.41 15.48
CA TYR A 165 -1.77 6.26 14.75
C TYR A 165 -2.22 7.72 14.73
N GLU A 166 -1.25 8.62 14.52
CA GLU A 166 -1.48 10.07 14.38
C GLU A 166 -1.99 10.39 12.95
N ILE A 167 -3.25 10.04 12.69
CA ILE A 167 -3.89 10.18 11.36
C ILE A 167 -3.74 11.58 10.79
N LYS A 168 -3.93 12.61 11.63
CA LYS A 168 -3.82 14.00 11.18
C LYS A 168 -2.42 14.34 10.74
N GLU A 169 -1.38 13.93 11.48
CA GLU A 169 0.01 14.18 11.13
C GLU A 169 0.39 13.52 9.79
N ILE A 170 -0.02 12.26 9.59
CA ILE A 170 0.22 11.55 8.34
C ILE A 170 -0.52 12.23 7.18
N SER A 171 -1.76 12.67 7.40
CA SER A 171 -2.57 13.39 6.41
C SER A 171 -1.92 14.74 6.02
N ASP A 172 -1.51 15.53 7.01
CA ASP A 172 -0.82 16.81 6.79
C ASP A 172 0.51 16.60 6.03
N GLY A 173 1.23 15.50 6.34
CA GLY A 173 2.42 15.10 5.61
C GLY A 173 2.16 14.78 4.14
N MET A 174 1.09 14.05 3.82
CA MET A 174 0.70 13.80 2.42
C MET A 174 0.29 15.09 1.70
N GLU A 175 -0.39 16.02 2.39
CA GLU A 175 -0.76 17.33 1.83
C GLU A 175 0.47 18.17 1.50
N SER A 176 1.53 18.11 2.32
CA SER A 176 2.80 18.79 2.03
C SER A 176 3.47 18.31 0.74
N LEU A 177 3.15 17.09 0.28
CA LEU A 177 3.61 16.51 -0.97
C LEU A 177 2.71 16.85 -2.18
N GLY A 178 1.59 17.55 -1.95
CA GLY A 178 0.64 17.95 -2.98
C GLY A 178 -0.57 17.04 -3.14
N ALA A 179 -0.79 16.09 -2.24
CA ALA A 179 -2.03 15.33 -2.17
C ALA A 179 -3.13 16.14 -1.46
N MET A 180 -4.39 15.77 -1.70
CA MET A 180 -5.54 16.23 -0.92
C MET A 180 -5.94 15.08 0.02
N SER A 181 -5.76 15.25 1.32
CA SER A 181 -6.22 14.28 2.30
C SER A 181 -7.72 14.40 2.56
N VAL A 182 -8.41 13.27 2.58
CA VAL A 182 -9.84 13.19 2.93
C VAL A 182 -10.03 12.20 4.07
N MET A 183 -10.75 12.63 5.11
CA MET A 183 -11.00 11.80 6.28
C MET A 183 -12.07 10.74 5.97
N LYS A 184 -11.74 9.47 6.21
CA LYS A 184 -12.59 8.31 6.01
C LYS A 184 -12.47 7.33 7.17
N SER A 185 -13.60 6.77 7.59
CA SER A 185 -13.61 5.66 8.57
C SER A 185 -13.25 4.34 7.88
N VAL A 186 -13.03 3.27 8.67
CA VAL A 186 -12.82 1.92 8.13
C VAL A 186 -14.03 1.38 7.34
N ARG A 187 -15.19 2.01 7.45
CA ARG A 187 -16.40 1.65 6.70
C ARG A 187 -16.52 2.35 5.35
N GLU A 188 -15.55 3.18 5.01
CA GLU A 188 -15.55 4.03 3.82
C GLU A 188 -14.26 3.86 3.02
N ILE A 189 -14.32 4.22 1.73
CA ILE A 189 -13.16 4.36 0.85
C ILE A 189 -13.10 5.80 0.33
N SER A 190 -11.91 6.23 -0.11
CA SER A 190 -11.75 7.45 -0.91
C SER A 190 -11.51 7.07 -2.36
N VAL A 191 -12.13 7.79 -3.28
CA VAL A 191 -11.98 7.59 -4.72
C VAL A 191 -11.60 8.90 -5.38
N ASP A 192 -10.48 8.91 -6.07
CA ASP A 192 -10.07 9.93 -7.03
C ASP A 192 -10.43 9.43 -8.42
N GLU A 193 -11.59 9.84 -8.92
CA GLU A 193 -12.11 9.40 -10.22
C GLU A 193 -11.25 9.93 -11.39
N GLU A 194 -10.63 11.10 -11.24
CA GLU A 194 -9.80 11.70 -12.27
C GLU A 194 -8.52 10.88 -12.51
N ASN A 195 -7.86 10.48 -11.43
CA ASN A 195 -6.61 9.72 -11.49
C ASN A 195 -6.81 8.21 -11.33
N LYS A 196 -8.05 7.75 -11.15
CA LYS A 196 -8.43 6.35 -10.90
C LYS A 196 -7.69 5.78 -9.68
N ILE A 197 -7.62 6.54 -8.59
CA ILE A 197 -6.96 6.10 -7.35
C ILE A 197 -8.02 5.81 -6.29
N VAL A 198 -7.93 4.64 -5.67
CA VAL A 198 -8.79 4.20 -4.57
C VAL A 198 -7.94 4.03 -3.32
N THR A 199 -8.37 4.60 -2.19
CA THR A 199 -7.68 4.39 -0.91
C THR A 199 -8.64 4.01 0.19
N ALA A 200 -8.18 3.15 1.11
CA ALA A 200 -8.95 2.62 2.21
C ALA A 200 -8.11 2.60 3.51
N PRO A 201 -8.68 3.04 4.64
CA PRO A 201 -7.96 3.14 5.91
C PRO A 201 -7.49 1.81 6.50
N CYS A 202 -8.29 0.75 6.41
CA CYS A 202 -7.98 -0.56 6.98
C CYS A 202 -7.53 -0.45 8.46
N TYR A 203 -6.42 -1.09 8.85
CA TYR A 203 -5.90 -1.05 10.21
C TYR A 203 -5.22 0.27 10.63
N MET A 204 -5.29 1.31 9.82
CA MET A 204 -5.00 2.66 10.31
C MET A 204 -6.07 3.12 11.33
N MET A 205 -7.22 2.46 11.35
CA MET A 205 -8.29 2.70 12.33
C MET A 205 -8.38 1.52 13.30
N GLU A 206 -8.85 1.76 14.53
CA GLU A 206 -9.27 0.68 15.43
C GLU A 206 -10.43 -0.07 14.79
N ALA A 207 -10.16 -1.30 14.35
CA ALA A 207 -11.13 -2.09 13.61
C ALA A 207 -10.92 -3.60 13.84
N ASN A 208 -12.00 -4.35 13.79
CA ASN A 208 -11.92 -5.80 13.81
C ASN A 208 -11.63 -6.37 12.40
N ILE A 209 -11.22 -7.62 12.35
CA ILE A 209 -10.81 -8.30 11.12
C ILE A 209 -11.91 -8.32 10.04
N GLN A 210 -13.19 -8.34 10.43
CA GLN A 210 -14.32 -8.35 9.47
C GLN A 210 -14.50 -6.97 8.84
N GLU A 211 -14.35 -5.89 9.61
CA GLU A 211 -14.40 -4.53 9.11
C GLU A 211 -13.27 -4.27 8.13
N VAL A 212 -12.04 -4.69 8.48
CA VAL A 212 -10.89 -4.56 7.59
C VAL A 212 -11.09 -5.37 6.31
N ARG A 213 -11.54 -6.64 6.41
CA ARG A 213 -11.86 -7.44 5.21
C ARG A 213 -12.87 -6.74 4.32
N LYS A 214 -13.94 -6.17 4.91
CA LYS A 214 -14.96 -5.44 4.14
C LYS A 214 -14.36 -4.20 3.47
N ASN A 215 -13.57 -3.44 4.19
CA ASN A 215 -12.95 -2.21 3.67
C ASN A 215 -11.99 -2.50 2.51
N VAL A 216 -11.15 -3.55 2.63
CA VAL A 216 -10.31 -4.05 1.54
C VAL A 216 -11.15 -4.47 0.35
N LYS A 217 -12.23 -5.27 0.58
CA LYS A 217 -13.11 -5.71 -0.49
C LYS A 217 -13.75 -4.54 -1.22
N ASP A 218 -14.30 -3.57 -0.50
CA ASP A 218 -14.93 -2.38 -1.09
C ASP A 218 -13.93 -1.60 -1.97
N ALA A 219 -12.66 -1.51 -1.54
CA ALA A 219 -11.59 -0.87 -2.32
C ALA A 219 -11.25 -1.64 -3.60
N ILE A 220 -11.15 -2.97 -3.53
CA ILE A 220 -10.84 -3.82 -4.69
C ILE A 220 -12.02 -3.87 -5.67
N ASP A 221 -13.27 -3.99 -5.19
CA ASP A 221 -14.47 -3.95 -6.03
C ASP A 221 -14.52 -2.61 -6.81
N LYS A 222 -14.22 -1.49 -6.13
CA LYS A 222 -14.16 -0.18 -6.79
C LYS A 222 -13.01 -0.11 -7.79
N LEU A 223 -11.82 -0.58 -7.42
CA LEU A 223 -10.65 -0.62 -8.32
C LEU A 223 -10.98 -1.35 -9.63
N VAL A 224 -11.58 -2.54 -9.54
CA VAL A 224 -11.99 -3.35 -10.69
C VAL A 224 -12.99 -2.60 -11.56
N SER A 225 -13.92 -1.85 -10.96
CA SER A 225 -14.91 -1.06 -11.70
C SER A 225 -14.32 0.12 -12.51
N LEU A 226 -13.07 0.50 -12.23
CA LEU A 226 -12.37 1.60 -12.90
C LEU A 226 -11.49 1.12 -14.08
N VAL A 227 -11.30 -0.19 -14.24
CA VAL A 227 -10.58 -0.77 -15.38
C VAL A 227 -11.44 -0.67 -16.64
#